data_29d8076fa773ef1b4021e3d5caaa4c65
#
_entry.id   29d8076fa773ef1b4021e3d5caaa4c65
#
_cell.length_a   1.000
_cell.length_b   1.000
_cell.length_c   1.000
_cell.angle_alpha   90.00
_cell.angle_beta   90.00
_cell.angle_gamma   90.00
#
_symmetry.space_group_name_H-M   'P 1'
#
loop_
_entity.id
_entity.type
_entity.pdbx_description
1 polymer ?
#
loop_
_entity_poly.entity_id
_entity_poly.type
_entity_poly.pdbx_seq_one_letter_code
_entity_poly.pdbx_strand_id
1 'polypeptide(L)'
;MHTIVLATQKGGSGKSTLAIGLALAAKEAGHTVRLIETDPQGTLSNWQSRRGIAEPMVETIYNVGRIEARLEALARGGVTLAVIDTASGVSAVTAAAIRCADLCLIPARPTITDIESSAATLKAVRAWHKPFAFVLNQTPVRGRRIDNAAHALRGEDAREMNELVARPFISMRNDHQDASASGLAVGEYAPTGKSAEEIRQLWRWAEARLNGLQRHSRSDAISPVRLASGVAQNAETAPAQPLPAWDACL
;
A
#
# COMPACT_ATOMS: atom_id res chain seq x y z
N MET A 1 -1.41 -12.17 -10.14
CA MET A 1 -0.43 -11.66 -9.15
C MET A 1 -0.98 -10.39 -8.51
N HIS A 2 -0.85 -10.25 -7.21
CA HIS A 2 -1.15 -8.99 -6.52
C HIS A 2 0.11 -8.14 -6.34
N THR A 3 -0.08 -6.83 -6.25
CA THR A 3 0.99 -5.86 -6.00
C THR A 3 0.63 -4.97 -4.81
N ILE A 4 1.41 -5.06 -3.74
CA ILE A 4 1.33 -4.14 -2.59
C ILE A 4 2.46 -3.13 -2.71
N VAL A 5 2.14 -1.85 -2.54
CA VAL A 5 3.13 -0.76 -2.55
C VAL A 5 3.14 -0.08 -1.19
N LEU A 6 4.31 0.05 -0.59
CA LEU A 6 4.51 0.85 0.61
C LEU A 6 5.04 2.23 0.22
N ALA A 7 4.25 3.27 0.42
CA ALA A 7 4.61 4.64 0.06
C ALA A 7 4.26 5.62 1.17
N THR A 8 5.15 6.55 1.45
CA THR A 8 4.90 7.68 2.36
C THR A 8 5.90 8.81 2.11
N GLN A 9 5.47 10.03 2.37
CA GLN A 9 6.29 11.22 2.21
C GLN A 9 7.48 11.23 3.18
N LYS A 10 7.27 10.75 4.41
CA LYS A 10 8.25 10.89 5.49
C LYS A 10 9.18 9.68 5.59
N GLY A 11 10.46 9.96 5.82
CA GLY A 11 11.46 8.93 6.14
C GLY A 11 11.27 8.35 7.55
N GLY A 12 11.74 7.12 7.75
CA GLY A 12 11.71 6.47 9.06
C GLY A 12 10.33 5.98 9.53
N SER A 13 9.31 5.98 8.67
CA SER A 13 7.97 5.44 8.99
C SER A 13 7.90 3.91 9.03
N GLY A 14 8.97 3.22 8.60
CA GLY A 14 9.09 1.77 8.63
C GLY A 14 8.60 1.05 7.37
N LYS A 15 8.59 1.70 6.19
CA LYS A 15 8.22 1.08 4.91
C LYS A 15 8.96 -0.23 4.66
N SER A 16 10.28 -0.19 4.65
CA SER A 16 11.13 -1.36 4.37
C SER A 16 10.92 -2.49 5.40
N THR A 17 10.79 -2.14 6.68
CA THR A 17 10.52 -3.12 7.75
C THR A 17 9.18 -3.82 7.54
N LEU A 18 8.14 -3.06 7.18
CA LEU A 18 6.82 -3.61 6.86
C LEU A 18 6.85 -4.42 5.57
N ALA A 19 7.59 -3.98 4.53
CA ALA A 19 7.76 -4.74 3.28
C ALA A 19 8.35 -6.12 3.54
N ILE A 20 9.43 -6.19 4.31
CA ILE A 20 10.06 -7.45 4.74
C ILE A 20 9.06 -8.32 5.52
N GLY A 21 8.42 -7.74 6.53
CA GLY A 21 7.48 -8.47 7.38
C GLY A 21 6.29 -9.04 6.60
N LEU A 22 5.66 -8.24 5.75
CA LEU A 22 4.53 -8.65 4.92
C LEU A 22 4.94 -9.71 3.89
N ALA A 23 6.11 -9.57 3.27
CA ALA A 23 6.63 -10.54 2.31
C ALA A 23 6.81 -11.92 2.95
N LEU A 24 7.38 -11.97 4.16
CA LEU A 24 7.58 -13.25 4.86
C LEU A 24 6.27 -13.84 5.38
N ALA A 25 5.36 -13.01 5.93
CA ALA A 25 4.04 -13.48 6.36
C ALA A 25 3.21 -14.02 5.18
N ALA A 26 3.31 -13.39 4.00
CA ALA A 26 2.68 -13.87 2.78
C ALA A 26 3.30 -15.20 2.30
N LYS A 27 4.63 -15.35 2.38
CA LYS A 27 5.32 -16.58 2.06
C LYS A 27 4.89 -17.71 3.01
N GLU A 28 4.78 -17.46 4.31
CA GLU A 28 4.22 -18.40 5.29
C GLU A 28 2.78 -18.82 4.95
N ALA A 29 1.99 -17.91 4.35
CA ALA A 29 0.63 -18.17 3.87
C ALA A 29 0.57 -18.90 2.50
N GLY A 30 1.73 -19.27 1.92
CA GLY A 30 1.81 -20.06 0.67
C GLY A 30 1.95 -19.22 -0.60
N HIS A 31 2.19 -17.92 -0.51
CA HIS A 31 2.47 -17.09 -1.68
C HIS A 31 3.90 -17.25 -2.20
N THR A 32 4.06 -17.19 -3.53
CA THR A 32 5.34 -16.95 -4.19
C THR A 32 5.59 -15.46 -4.24
N VAL A 33 6.55 -14.98 -3.44
CA VAL A 33 6.73 -13.55 -3.17
C VAL A 33 7.96 -12.99 -3.85
N ARG A 34 7.87 -11.76 -4.36
CA ARG A 34 8.99 -10.94 -4.82
C ARG A 34 9.00 -9.61 -4.07
N LEU A 35 10.13 -9.25 -3.49
CA LEU A 35 10.39 -7.90 -2.98
C LEU A 35 10.98 -7.04 -4.08
N ILE A 36 10.48 -5.83 -4.24
CA ILE A 36 11.00 -4.86 -5.21
C ILE A 36 11.43 -3.61 -4.44
N GLU A 37 12.69 -3.23 -4.61
CA GLU A 37 13.26 -2.03 -4.00
C GLU A 37 13.35 -0.92 -5.03
N THR A 38 12.71 0.19 -4.74
CA THR A 38 12.82 1.40 -5.58
C THR A 38 13.47 2.57 -4.82
N ASP A 39 13.92 2.34 -3.58
CA ASP A 39 14.69 3.30 -2.79
C ASP A 39 16.19 3.13 -3.04
N PRO A 40 16.90 4.17 -3.54
CA PRO A 40 18.35 4.11 -3.71
C PRO A 40 19.14 3.90 -2.42
N GLN A 41 18.52 4.04 -1.24
CA GLN A 41 19.17 3.74 0.04
C GLN A 41 19.48 2.24 0.21
N GLY A 42 18.85 1.37 -0.57
CA GLY A 42 19.19 -0.05 -0.62
C GLY A 42 18.86 -0.83 0.65
N THR A 43 17.82 -0.44 1.39
CA THR A 43 17.49 -1.06 2.68
C THR A 43 17.15 -2.55 2.53
N LEU A 44 16.36 -2.93 1.52
CA LEU A 44 16.02 -4.32 1.26
C LEU A 44 17.21 -5.11 0.74
N SER A 45 18.01 -4.53 -0.16
CA SER A 45 19.23 -5.14 -0.68
C SER A 45 20.25 -5.39 0.44
N ASN A 46 20.43 -4.43 1.33
CA ASN A 46 21.29 -4.58 2.51
C ASN A 46 20.75 -5.64 3.48
N TRP A 47 19.44 -5.74 3.65
CA TRP A 47 18.82 -6.81 4.43
C TRP A 47 19.07 -8.17 3.79
N GLN A 48 18.86 -8.30 2.47
CA GLN A 48 19.08 -9.54 1.75
C GLN A 48 20.56 -9.99 1.79
N SER A 49 21.51 -9.06 1.75
CA SER A 49 22.93 -9.40 1.84
C SER A 49 23.35 -10.00 3.18
N ARG A 50 22.61 -9.66 4.26
CA ARG A 50 22.80 -10.25 5.59
C ARG A 50 22.07 -11.60 5.75
N ARG A 51 21.12 -11.88 4.85
CA ARG A 51 20.30 -13.07 4.89
C ARG A 51 21.06 -14.28 4.34
N GLY A 52 21.13 -15.37 5.10
CA GLY A 52 21.74 -16.63 4.62
C GLY A 52 20.85 -17.44 3.66
N ILE A 53 19.64 -16.96 3.38
CA ILE A 53 18.63 -17.62 2.55
C ILE A 53 18.24 -16.69 1.40
N ALA A 54 18.21 -17.20 0.16
CA ALA A 54 17.92 -16.38 -1.01
C ALA A 54 16.48 -15.83 -1.07
N GLU A 55 15.51 -16.55 -0.50
CA GLU A 55 14.08 -16.19 -0.58
C GLU A 55 13.58 -15.44 0.66
N PRO A 56 12.67 -14.47 0.46
CA PRO A 56 12.21 -13.93 -0.81
C PRO A 56 13.29 -13.08 -1.48
N MET A 57 13.44 -13.21 -2.81
CA MET A 57 14.43 -12.42 -3.55
C MET A 57 14.04 -10.94 -3.58
N VAL A 58 15.04 -10.07 -3.49
CA VAL A 58 14.93 -8.62 -3.68
C VAL A 58 15.42 -8.25 -5.07
N GLU A 59 14.65 -7.44 -5.79
CA GLU A 59 15.04 -6.86 -7.08
C GLU A 59 15.02 -5.35 -6.99
N THR A 60 16.04 -4.68 -7.49
CA THR A 60 16.12 -3.22 -7.53
C THR A 60 15.58 -2.68 -8.85
N ILE A 61 14.65 -1.72 -8.80
CA ILE A 61 14.11 -1.06 -10.00
C ILE A 61 14.05 0.44 -9.75
N TYR A 62 14.97 1.18 -10.36
CA TYR A 62 15.04 2.66 -10.26
C TYR A 62 14.52 3.37 -11.51
N ASN A 63 14.12 2.63 -12.54
CA ASN A 63 13.61 3.19 -13.79
C ASN A 63 12.09 3.07 -13.85
N VAL A 64 11.42 4.20 -14.00
CA VAL A 64 9.95 4.33 -14.09
C VAL A 64 9.34 3.40 -15.15
N GLY A 65 9.93 3.34 -16.35
CA GLY A 65 9.40 2.56 -17.47
C GLY A 65 9.59 1.04 -17.32
N ARG A 66 10.34 0.58 -16.32
CA ARG A 66 10.62 -0.85 -16.14
C ARG A 66 9.72 -1.53 -15.11
N ILE A 67 9.01 -0.75 -14.26
CA ILE A 67 8.22 -1.33 -13.16
C ILE A 67 7.11 -2.23 -13.70
N GLU A 68 6.26 -1.71 -14.58
CA GLU A 68 5.09 -2.43 -15.09
C GLU A 68 5.49 -3.69 -15.87
N ALA A 69 6.41 -3.55 -16.83
CA ALA A 69 6.90 -4.68 -17.62
C ALA A 69 7.56 -5.77 -16.75
N ARG A 70 8.24 -5.37 -15.65
CA ARG A 70 8.82 -6.34 -14.72
C ARG A 70 7.77 -7.06 -13.91
N LEU A 71 6.74 -6.37 -13.42
CA LEU A 71 5.63 -6.98 -12.71
C LEU A 71 4.89 -8.00 -13.58
N GLU A 72 4.65 -7.69 -14.85
CA GLU A 72 4.07 -8.64 -15.81
C GLU A 72 4.95 -9.87 -16.01
N ALA A 73 6.28 -9.69 -16.13
CA ALA A 73 7.21 -10.80 -16.28
C ALA A 73 7.23 -11.69 -15.02
N LEU A 74 7.16 -11.11 -13.82
CA LEU A 74 7.06 -11.84 -12.55
C LEU A 74 5.76 -12.63 -12.46
N ALA A 75 4.64 -12.04 -12.88
CA ALA A 75 3.35 -12.72 -12.92
C ALA A 75 3.37 -13.94 -13.86
N ARG A 76 3.96 -13.78 -15.07
CA ARG A 76 4.15 -14.91 -15.99
C ARG A 76 5.10 -15.99 -15.43
N GLY A 77 6.04 -15.60 -14.58
CA GLY A 77 6.96 -16.50 -13.88
C GLY A 77 6.38 -17.19 -12.64
N GLY A 78 5.07 -17.04 -12.37
CA GLY A 78 4.41 -17.71 -11.26
C GLY A 78 4.50 -16.99 -9.91
N VAL A 79 5.00 -15.75 -9.86
CA VAL A 79 4.92 -14.92 -8.66
C VAL A 79 3.46 -14.57 -8.38
N THR A 80 3.01 -14.74 -7.16
CA THR A 80 1.62 -14.46 -6.76
C THR A 80 1.48 -13.15 -6.01
N LEU A 81 2.58 -12.64 -5.42
CA LEU A 81 2.63 -11.36 -4.71
C LEU A 81 3.94 -10.63 -4.99
N ALA A 82 3.85 -9.37 -5.42
CA ALA A 82 4.94 -8.41 -5.40
C ALA A 82 4.74 -7.40 -4.28
N VAL A 83 5.77 -7.14 -3.47
CA VAL A 83 5.77 -6.09 -2.44
C VAL A 83 6.82 -5.06 -2.82
N ILE A 84 6.40 -3.83 -3.10
CA ILE A 84 7.26 -2.74 -3.55
C ILE A 84 7.54 -1.78 -2.39
N ASP A 85 8.81 -1.68 -2.02
CA ASP A 85 9.31 -0.66 -1.09
C ASP A 85 9.76 0.58 -1.87
N THR A 86 9.24 1.76 -1.49
CA THR A 86 9.56 2.99 -2.21
C THR A 86 10.43 3.93 -1.37
N ALA A 87 11.14 4.81 -2.03
CA ALA A 87 11.82 5.94 -1.39
C ALA A 87 10.82 6.84 -0.65
N SER A 88 11.31 7.61 0.29
CA SER A 88 10.52 8.66 0.93
C SER A 88 10.20 9.78 -0.06
N GLY A 89 8.97 10.28 -0.02
CA GLY A 89 8.47 11.26 -0.97
C GLY A 89 7.77 10.65 -2.19
N VAL A 90 7.11 11.52 -2.97
CA VAL A 90 6.40 11.13 -4.18
C VAL A 90 7.27 11.49 -5.39
N SER A 91 8.29 10.66 -5.66
CA SER A 91 9.10 10.74 -6.88
C SER A 91 8.36 10.15 -8.07
N ALA A 92 8.90 10.34 -9.29
CA ALA A 92 8.35 9.73 -10.50
C ALA A 92 8.32 8.18 -10.38
N VAL A 93 9.34 7.58 -9.76
CA VAL A 93 9.41 6.12 -9.52
C VAL A 93 8.35 5.69 -8.51
N THR A 94 8.19 6.43 -7.40
CA THR A 94 7.14 6.18 -6.40
C THR A 94 5.75 6.30 -7.03
N ALA A 95 5.51 7.32 -7.87
CA ALA A 95 4.23 7.48 -8.57
C ALA A 95 3.95 6.32 -9.54
N ALA A 96 4.97 5.84 -10.27
CA ALA A 96 4.84 4.67 -11.15
C ALA A 96 4.54 3.39 -10.36
N ALA A 97 5.19 3.19 -9.21
CA ALA A 97 4.88 2.07 -8.32
C ALA A 97 3.42 2.14 -7.83
N ILE A 98 2.96 3.31 -7.35
CA ILE A 98 1.57 3.52 -6.92
C ILE A 98 0.60 3.18 -8.05
N ARG A 99 0.88 3.59 -9.29
CA ARG A 99 0.04 3.28 -10.45
C ARG A 99 -0.12 1.78 -10.70
N CYS A 100 0.88 0.98 -10.36
CA CYS A 100 0.84 -0.48 -10.50
C CYS A 100 0.25 -1.20 -9.28
N ALA A 101 -0.09 -0.48 -8.20
CA ALA A 101 -0.60 -1.09 -6.98
C ALA A 101 -2.01 -1.66 -7.11
N ASP A 102 -2.25 -2.83 -6.55
CA ASP A 102 -3.58 -3.32 -6.19
C ASP A 102 -3.99 -2.82 -4.81
N LEU A 103 -3.00 -2.59 -3.93
CA LEU A 103 -3.18 -1.98 -2.63
C LEU A 103 -1.96 -1.13 -2.26
N CYS A 104 -2.18 0.15 -1.96
CA CYS A 104 -1.15 1.04 -1.43
C CYS A 104 -1.25 1.12 0.10
N LEU A 105 -0.22 0.70 0.81
CA LEU A 105 -0.11 0.88 2.25
C LEU A 105 0.68 2.14 2.56
N ILE A 106 0.13 3.00 3.41
CA ILE A 106 0.71 4.28 3.81
C ILE A 106 1.10 4.22 5.28
N PRO A 107 2.35 3.83 5.60
CA PRO A 107 2.81 3.81 6.99
C PRO A 107 2.93 5.20 7.58
N ALA A 108 2.38 5.39 8.78
CA ALA A 108 2.49 6.62 9.55
C ALA A 108 2.72 6.31 11.03
N ARG A 109 3.61 7.06 11.68
CA ARG A 109 3.72 7.04 13.14
C ARG A 109 2.55 7.81 13.74
N PRO A 110 2.14 7.55 15.00
CA PRO A 110 1.06 8.26 15.65
C PRO A 110 1.51 9.66 16.14
N THR A 111 2.05 10.47 15.21
CA THR A 111 2.47 11.85 15.43
C THR A 111 1.76 12.77 14.45
N ILE A 112 1.45 14.00 14.87
CA ILE A 112 0.77 15.00 14.04
C ILE A 112 1.54 15.20 12.72
N THR A 113 2.86 15.36 12.80
CA THR A 113 3.70 15.61 11.64
C THR A 113 3.72 14.45 10.63
N ASP A 114 3.59 13.20 11.06
CA ASP A 114 3.52 12.04 10.16
C ASP A 114 2.14 11.95 9.49
N ILE A 115 1.09 12.25 10.25
CA ILE A 115 -0.29 12.29 9.73
C ILE A 115 -0.44 13.39 8.67
N GLU A 116 -0.01 14.61 8.97
CA GLU A 116 -0.04 15.72 8.02
C GLU A 116 0.79 15.43 6.75
N SER A 117 1.98 14.85 6.91
CA SER A 117 2.84 14.49 5.78
C SER A 117 2.26 13.40 4.88
N SER A 118 1.31 12.60 5.39
CA SER A 118 0.65 11.56 4.60
C SER A 118 -0.28 12.11 3.53
N ALA A 119 -0.70 13.38 3.64
CA ALA A 119 -1.59 14.04 2.69
C ALA A 119 -1.04 14.05 1.25
N ALA A 120 0.27 14.25 1.06
CA ALA A 120 0.90 14.22 -0.26
C ALA A 120 0.82 12.83 -0.91
N THR A 121 1.09 11.78 -0.13
CA THR A 121 0.95 10.39 -0.60
C THR A 121 -0.50 10.06 -0.90
N LEU A 122 -1.42 10.46 -0.04
CA LEU A 122 -2.86 10.27 -0.23
C LEU A 122 -3.34 10.95 -1.52
N LYS A 123 -2.88 12.18 -1.80
CA LYS A 123 -3.19 12.89 -3.05
C LYS A 123 -2.72 12.09 -4.27
N ALA A 124 -1.51 11.55 -4.24
CA ALA A 124 -0.97 10.73 -5.33
C ALA A 124 -1.78 9.44 -5.53
N VAL A 125 -2.10 8.73 -4.45
CA VAL A 125 -2.89 7.48 -4.52
C VAL A 125 -4.29 7.72 -5.05
N ARG A 126 -4.96 8.80 -4.60
CA ARG A 126 -6.29 9.19 -5.08
C ARG A 126 -6.28 9.62 -6.55
N ALA A 127 -5.24 10.33 -7.00
CA ALA A 127 -5.10 10.73 -8.40
C ALA A 127 -5.05 9.54 -9.37
N TRP A 128 -4.55 8.38 -8.90
CA TRP A 128 -4.51 7.14 -9.68
C TRP A 128 -5.67 6.20 -9.34
N HIS A 129 -6.66 6.63 -8.56
CA HIS A 129 -7.81 5.83 -8.12
C HIS A 129 -7.42 4.46 -7.54
N LYS A 130 -6.32 4.42 -6.77
CA LYS A 130 -5.81 3.16 -6.21
C LYS A 130 -6.39 2.88 -4.83
N PRO A 131 -6.72 1.62 -4.54
CA PRO A 131 -7.06 1.21 -3.18
C PRO A 131 -5.89 1.47 -2.24
N PHE A 132 -6.18 1.99 -1.06
CA PHE A 132 -5.15 2.31 -0.08
C PHE A 132 -5.62 2.06 1.35
N ALA A 133 -4.64 1.98 2.25
CA ALA A 133 -4.88 2.03 3.69
C ALA A 133 -3.70 2.65 4.43
N PHE A 134 -4.01 3.34 5.51
CA PHE A 134 -3.00 3.76 6.47
C PHE A 134 -2.60 2.59 7.38
N VAL A 135 -1.31 2.48 7.66
CA VAL A 135 -0.77 1.54 8.66
C VAL A 135 -0.17 2.37 9.78
N LEU A 136 -0.86 2.43 10.93
CA LEU A 136 -0.24 3.02 12.12
C LEU A 136 0.88 2.12 12.61
N ASN A 137 2.11 2.62 12.46
CA ASN A 137 3.35 1.92 12.73
C ASN A 137 4.14 2.61 13.85
N GLN A 138 5.02 1.87 14.48
CA GLN A 138 5.83 2.35 15.61
C GLN A 138 4.96 2.98 16.71
N THR A 139 3.79 2.39 16.94
CA THR A 139 2.88 2.87 17.97
C THR A 139 3.39 2.52 19.36
N PRO A 140 3.16 3.35 20.38
CA PRO A 140 3.34 2.91 21.74
C PRO A 140 2.41 1.73 22.04
N VAL A 141 2.80 0.83 22.93
CA VAL A 141 1.99 -0.36 23.27
C VAL A 141 0.64 0.02 23.92
N ARG A 142 0.56 1.20 24.54
CA ARG A 142 -0.65 1.75 25.18
C ARG A 142 -0.68 3.27 25.06
N GLY A 143 -1.88 3.85 25.04
CA GLY A 143 -2.07 5.30 25.16
C GLY A 143 -3.04 5.89 24.14
N ARG A 144 -3.67 7.02 24.49
CA ARG A 144 -4.65 7.77 23.67
C ARG A 144 -4.10 8.29 22.34
N ARG A 145 -2.76 8.37 22.18
CA ARG A 145 -2.14 8.85 20.94
C ARG A 145 -2.50 7.98 19.75
N ILE A 146 -2.70 6.68 19.96
CA ILE A 146 -3.07 5.75 18.90
C ILE A 146 -4.47 6.05 18.39
N ASP A 147 -5.43 6.21 19.33
CA ASP A 147 -6.84 6.50 18.98
C ASP A 147 -6.96 7.88 18.32
N ASN A 148 -6.26 8.88 18.85
CA ASN A 148 -6.22 10.22 18.25
C ASN A 148 -5.63 10.21 16.83
N ALA A 149 -4.55 9.48 16.60
CA ALA A 149 -3.94 9.34 15.29
C ALA A 149 -4.86 8.60 14.31
N ALA A 150 -5.47 7.50 14.75
CA ALA A 150 -6.42 6.76 13.94
C ALA A 150 -7.65 7.62 13.60
N HIS A 151 -8.10 8.44 14.53
CA HIS A 151 -9.21 9.38 14.31
C HIS A 151 -8.82 10.47 13.30
N ALA A 152 -7.65 11.09 13.46
CA ALA A 152 -7.16 12.13 12.54
C ALA A 152 -6.97 11.62 11.11
N LEU A 153 -6.52 10.38 10.92
CA LEU A 153 -6.39 9.76 9.60
C LEU A 153 -7.73 9.43 8.94
N ARG A 154 -8.80 9.32 9.71
CA ARG A 154 -10.15 9.06 9.18
C ARG A 154 -10.83 10.28 8.57
N GLY A 155 -10.40 11.51 8.91
CA GLY A 155 -11.05 12.74 8.46
C GLY A 155 -12.49 12.89 8.95
N GLU A 156 -13.21 13.90 8.43
CA GLU A 156 -14.62 14.20 8.81
C GLU A 156 -15.61 13.20 8.23
N ASP A 157 -15.30 12.49 7.14
CA ASP A 157 -16.17 11.51 6.48
C ASP A 157 -16.05 10.10 7.12
N ALA A 158 -16.22 10.03 8.43
CA ALA A 158 -15.89 8.87 9.27
C ALA A 158 -16.61 7.55 8.91
N ARG A 159 -17.64 7.53 8.08
CA ARG A 159 -18.42 6.32 7.78
C ARG A 159 -17.77 5.42 6.72
N GLU A 160 -17.14 6.01 5.69
CA GLU A 160 -16.43 5.24 4.66
C GLU A 160 -14.98 4.92 5.06
N MET A 161 -14.44 5.64 6.06
CA MET A 161 -13.01 5.64 6.40
C MET A 161 -12.60 4.64 7.49
N ASN A 162 -13.53 3.95 8.16
CA ASN A 162 -13.18 2.91 9.15
C ASN A 162 -12.36 1.76 8.54
N GLU A 163 -12.50 1.53 7.23
CA GLU A 163 -11.76 0.52 6.48
C GLU A 163 -10.39 1.01 5.98
N LEU A 164 -10.12 2.32 6.05
CA LEU A 164 -8.90 2.92 5.52
C LEU A 164 -7.70 2.91 6.50
N VAL A 165 -7.91 2.47 7.74
CA VAL A 165 -6.82 2.27 8.71
C VAL A 165 -6.71 0.78 9.01
N ALA A 166 -5.61 0.18 8.54
CA ALA A 166 -5.36 -1.24 8.72
C ALA A 166 -5.26 -1.65 10.19
N ARG A 167 -5.66 -2.86 10.48
CA ARG A 167 -5.55 -3.49 11.79
C ARG A 167 -4.74 -4.80 11.69
N PRO A 168 -3.94 -5.09 12.71
CA PRO A 168 -3.67 -4.33 13.92
C PRO A 168 -2.79 -3.11 13.67
N PHE A 169 -2.60 -2.28 14.67
CA PHE A 169 -1.51 -1.31 14.71
C PHE A 169 -0.20 -2.04 15.02
N ILE A 170 0.90 -1.56 14.44
CA ILE A 170 2.21 -2.18 14.64
C ILE A 170 2.94 -1.42 15.75
N SER A 171 3.20 -2.10 16.84
CA SER A 171 3.85 -1.50 18.01
C SER A 171 5.35 -1.35 17.80
N MET A 172 5.91 -0.28 18.37
CA MET A 172 7.36 -0.10 18.41
C MET A 172 7.98 -1.13 19.38
N ARG A 173 8.77 -2.06 18.83
CA ARG A 173 9.51 -3.07 19.58
C ARG A 173 10.89 -3.30 18.97
N ASN A 174 11.83 -3.67 19.82
CA ASN A 174 13.21 -3.94 19.41
C ASN A 174 13.32 -5.14 18.46
N ASP A 175 12.43 -6.13 18.58
CA ASP A 175 12.40 -7.32 17.73
C ASP A 175 12.52 -6.99 16.24
N HIS A 176 11.91 -5.89 15.77
CA HIS A 176 11.99 -5.47 14.38
C HIS A 176 13.40 -5.04 13.97
N GLN A 177 14.12 -4.36 14.87
CA GLN A 177 15.48 -3.90 14.62
C GLN A 177 16.47 -5.07 14.70
N ASP A 178 16.34 -5.91 15.71
CA ASP A 178 17.19 -7.09 15.94
C ASP A 178 17.05 -8.10 14.81
N ALA A 179 15.82 -8.35 14.37
CA ALA A 179 15.53 -9.19 13.19
C ALA A 179 16.20 -8.62 11.93
N SER A 180 16.04 -7.33 11.67
CA SER A 180 16.63 -6.68 10.49
C SER A 180 18.16 -6.72 10.50
N ALA A 181 18.78 -6.53 11.68
CA ALA A 181 20.22 -6.63 11.85
C ALA A 181 20.75 -8.04 11.52
N SER A 182 19.94 -9.07 11.78
CA SER A 182 20.25 -10.48 11.51
C SER A 182 19.86 -10.95 10.10
N GLY A 183 19.36 -10.07 9.23
CA GLY A 183 18.86 -10.46 7.90
C GLY A 183 17.58 -11.29 7.95
N LEU A 184 16.84 -11.23 9.06
CA LEU A 184 15.59 -11.95 9.27
C LEU A 184 14.40 -11.00 9.24
N ALA A 185 13.21 -11.54 9.00
CA ALA A 185 11.96 -10.88 9.34
C ALA A 185 11.60 -11.17 10.81
N VAL A 186 10.75 -10.34 11.39
CA VAL A 186 10.34 -10.52 12.79
C VAL A 186 9.61 -11.86 13.03
N GLY A 187 8.91 -12.40 12.00
CA GLY A 187 8.27 -13.71 12.05
C GLY A 187 9.27 -14.87 12.16
N GLU A 188 10.46 -14.70 11.59
CA GLU A 188 11.56 -15.69 11.68
C GLU A 188 12.37 -15.51 12.96
N TYR A 189 12.62 -14.26 13.36
CA TYR A 189 13.42 -13.93 14.54
C TYR A 189 12.72 -14.28 15.86
N ALA A 190 11.45 -13.93 15.97
CA ALA A 190 10.64 -14.16 17.17
C ALA A 190 9.24 -14.72 16.78
N PRO A 191 9.16 -15.96 16.28
CA PRO A 191 7.95 -16.50 15.63
C PRO A 191 6.71 -16.53 16.52
N THR A 192 6.88 -16.65 17.84
CA THR A 192 5.79 -16.64 18.85
C THR A 192 5.63 -15.27 19.50
N GLY A 193 6.43 -14.28 19.07
CA GLY A 193 6.42 -12.92 19.62
C GLY A 193 5.21 -12.10 19.18
N LYS A 194 4.89 -11.06 19.95
CA LYS A 194 3.80 -10.13 19.63
C LYS A 194 4.05 -9.37 18.34
N SER A 195 5.30 -9.03 18.04
CA SER A 195 5.68 -8.34 16.81
C SER A 195 5.40 -9.19 15.58
N ALA A 196 5.71 -10.50 15.63
CA ALA A 196 5.42 -11.44 14.57
C ALA A 196 3.91 -11.61 14.37
N GLU A 197 3.15 -11.71 15.46
CA GLU A 197 1.69 -11.84 15.38
C GLU A 197 1.02 -10.59 14.80
N GLU A 198 1.47 -9.39 15.18
CA GLU A 198 0.98 -8.13 14.59
C GLU A 198 1.22 -8.09 13.07
N ILE A 199 2.38 -8.53 12.59
CA ILE A 199 2.68 -8.59 11.15
C ILE A 199 1.82 -9.64 10.43
N ARG A 200 1.65 -10.84 11.01
CA ARG A 200 0.75 -11.86 10.43
C ARG A 200 -0.70 -11.40 10.37
N GLN A 201 -1.17 -10.67 11.37
CA GLN A 201 -2.52 -10.09 11.37
C GLN A 201 -2.65 -8.98 10.31
N LEU A 202 -1.63 -8.12 10.16
CA LEU A 202 -1.60 -7.10 9.11
C LEU A 202 -1.62 -7.76 7.72
N TRP A 203 -0.89 -8.85 7.53
CA TRP A 203 -0.93 -9.62 6.27
C TRP A 203 -2.35 -10.15 6.01
N ARG A 204 -2.95 -10.84 6.98
CA ARG A 204 -4.34 -11.37 6.84
C ARG A 204 -5.34 -10.26 6.48
N TRP A 205 -5.20 -9.10 7.09
CA TRP A 205 -6.02 -7.93 6.76
C TRP A 205 -5.80 -7.48 5.31
N ALA A 206 -4.55 -7.36 4.87
CA ALA A 206 -4.21 -6.94 3.51
C ALA A 206 -4.68 -7.95 2.46
N GLU A 207 -4.48 -9.24 2.70
CA GLU A 207 -4.92 -10.34 1.84
C GLU A 207 -6.45 -10.37 1.69
N ALA A 208 -7.19 -10.22 2.78
CA ALA A 208 -8.65 -10.15 2.73
C ALA A 208 -9.14 -8.96 1.89
N ARG A 209 -8.45 -7.82 1.97
CA ARG A 209 -8.74 -6.62 1.18
C ARG A 209 -8.45 -6.84 -0.30
N LEU A 210 -7.31 -7.40 -0.65
CA LEU A 210 -6.95 -7.76 -2.04
C LEU A 210 -7.97 -8.71 -2.65
N ASN A 211 -8.39 -9.73 -1.91
CA ASN A 211 -9.39 -10.70 -2.35
C ASN A 211 -10.80 -10.09 -2.49
N GLY A 212 -11.16 -9.14 -1.62
CA GLY A 212 -12.40 -8.38 -1.69
C GLY A 212 -12.49 -7.52 -2.95
N LEU A 213 -11.41 -6.81 -3.28
CA LEU A 213 -11.31 -5.97 -4.48
C LEU A 213 -11.45 -6.79 -5.77
N GLN A 214 -10.88 -8.01 -5.84
CA GLN A 214 -11.04 -8.90 -6.98
C GLN A 214 -12.49 -9.36 -7.19
N ARG A 215 -13.24 -9.60 -6.12
CA ARG A 215 -14.66 -10.02 -6.21
C ARG A 215 -15.52 -8.92 -6.83
N HIS A 216 -15.31 -7.66 -6.43
CA HIS A 216 -16.04 -6.52 -7.01
C HIS A 216 -15.72 -6.35 -8.51
N SER A 217 -14.44 -6.38 -8.89
CA SER A 217 -14.03 -6.27 -10.30
C SER A 217 -14.62 -7.38 -11.19
N ARG A 218 -14.75 -8.60 -10.67
CA ARG A 218 -15.37 -9.72 -11.40
C ARG A 218 -16.88 -9.60 -11.47
N SER A 219 -17.53 -9.09 -10.42
CA SER A 219 -18.97 -8.83 -10.40
C SER A 219 -19.37 -7.79 -11.44
N ASP A 220 -18.61 -6.71 -11.55
CA ASP A 220 -18.86 -5.63 -12.52
C ASP A 220 -18.62 -6.09 -13.96
N ALA A 221 -17.69 -7.02 -14.19
CA ALA A 221 -17.41 -7.59 -15.50
C ALA A 221 -18.46 -8.61 -15.97
N ILE A 222 -19.28 -9.15 -15.08
CA ILE A 222 -20.28 -10.20 -15.37
C ILE A 222 -21.70 -9.62 -15.51
N SER A 223 -21.93 -8.34 -15.21
CA SER A 223 -23.23 -7.70 -15.45
C SER A 223 -23.48 -7.56 -16.95
N PRO A 224 -24.41 -8.34 -17.56
CA PRO A 224 -24.73 -8.14 -18.98
C PRO A 224 -25.41 -6.78 -19.13
N VAL A 225 -24.87 -5.96 -20.02
CA VAL A 225 -25.56 -4.77 -20.53
C VAL A 225 -26.96 -5.21 -21.02
N ARG A 226 -27.99 -4.91 -20.23
CA ARG A 226 -29.36 -4.95 -20.73
C ARG A 226 -29.45 -3.87 -21.80
N LEU A 227 -29.35 -4.29 -23.04
CA LEU A 227 -29.80 -3.50 -24.17
C LEU A 227 -31.30 -3.22 -23.96
N ALA A 228 -31.62 -2.04 -23.47
CA ALA A 228 -32.95 -1.51 -23.50
C ALA A 228 -33.28 -1.16 -24.95
N SER A 229 -33.91 -2.11 -25.64
CA SER A 229 -34.69 -1.82 -26.83
C SER A 229 -35.96 -1.09 -26.41
N GLY A 230 -36.02 0.21 -26.67
CA GLY A 230 -37.17 1.05 -26.34
C GLY A 230 -37.12 2.37 -27.09
N VAL A 231 -37.64 2.32 -28.32
CA VAL A 231 -38.41 3.35 -29.03
C VAL A 231 -38.02 4.82 -28.83
N ALA A 232 -37.58 5.42 -29.95
CA ALA A 232 -37.49 6.85 -30.18
C ALA A 232 -38.86 7.54 -29.99
N GLN A 233 -38.86 8.72 -29.32
CA GLN A 233 -39.68 9.85 -29.75
C GLN A 233 -39.27 11.15 -29.04
N ASN A 234 -39.11 12.16 -29.89
CA ASN A 234 -39.24 13.60 -29.68
C ASN A 234 -38.03 14.39 -29.08
N ALA A 235 -37.41 15.07 -30.03
CA ALA A 235 -36.56 16.23 -29.82
C ALA A 235 -37.39 17.42 -29.31
N GLU A 236 -36.91 18.06 -28.24
CA GLU A 236 -37.19 19.47 -28.00
C GLU A 236 -35.91 20.13 -27.50
N THR A 237 -35.51 21.12 -28.29
CA THR A 237 -34.30 21.95 -28.11
C THR A 237 -34.51 22.94 -26.99
N ALA A 238 -33.67 22.91 -25.96
CA ALA A 238 -33.53 24.00 -25.00
C ALA A 238 -32.16 24.68 -25.17
N PRO A 239 -32.07 26.03 -25.05
CA PRO A 239 -30.85 26.78 -25.39
C PRO A 239 -29.75 26.68 -24.33
N ALA A 240 -28.52 26.69 -24.84
CA ALA A 240 -27.30 26.69 -24.06
C ALA A 240 -27.17 27.93 -23.15
N GLN A 241 -26.89 27.70 -21.87
CA GLN A 241 -26.44 28.75 -20.97
C GLN A 241 -24.90 28.89 -21.04
N PRO A 242 -24.38 30.14 -21.01
CA PRO A 242 -22.94 30.38 -21.06
C PRO A 242 -22.25 30.09 -19.71
N LEU A 243 -21.06 29.53 -19.79
CA LEU A 243 -20.16 29.28 -18.64
C LEU A 243 -19.68 30.61 -18.04
N PRO A 244 -19.54 30.71 -16.71
CA PRO A 244 -18.95 31.88 -16.07
C PRO A 244 -17.44 31.95 -16.29
N ALA A 245 -16.98 33.11 -16.70
CA ALA A 245 -15.58 33.49 -16.82
C ALA A 245 -14.92 33.54 -15.46
N TRP A 246 -13.77 32.87 -15.32
CA TRP A 246 -12.88 33.07 -14.19
C TRP A 246 -11.84 34.12 -14.59
N ASP A 247 -12.06 35.33 -14.11
CA ASP A 247 -11.07 36.41 -14.22
C ASP A 247 -9.90 36.15 -13.27
N ALA A 248 -8.73 36.38 -13.82
CA ALA A 248 -7.45 36.41 -13.16
C ALA A 248 -7.40 37.51 -12.08
N CYS A 249 -6.89 37.17 -10.89
CA CYS A 249 -6.27 38.14 -9.99
C CYS A 249 -5.15 37.48 -9.18
N LEU A 250 -3.92 37.94 -9.53
CA LEU A 250 -2.67 38.08 -8.75
C LEU A 250 -2.17 36.88 -7.95
#